data_a26d21fd79821384ec15eded6158f218
#
_entry.id   a26d21fd79821384ec15eded6158f218
#
_cell.length_a   1.000
_cell.length_b   1.000
_cell.length_c   1.000
_cell.angle_alpha   90.00
_cell.angle_beta   90.00
_cell.angle_gamma   90.00
#
_symmetry.space_group_name_H-M   'P 1'
#
loop_
_entity.id
_entity.type
_entity.pdbx_description
1 polymer ?
#
loop_
_entity_poly.entity_id
_entity_poly.type
_entity_poly.pdbx_seq_one_letter_code
_entity_poly.pdbx_strand_id
1 'polypeptide(L)'
;CEKLCDNLSWSYVNAGQIFRGLARAANMDLNEFGAHAETESTIDLELDEKMISYAEKGDPIIMEGRLVGWMTLQKEIIALRVWLEADISVRANRLALREADSNALDKMKVREESEIKRYRDFHDIDLRDLSIYDLVIDTEFNSVDEVVSKIQNRLAGENNC
;
A
#
# COMPACT_ATOMS: atom_id res chain seq x y z
N CYS A 1 1.85 7.60 6.55
CA CYS A 1 1.02 6.88 7.53
C CYS A 1 1.41 7.21 8.98
N GLU A 2 2.71 7.19 9.38
CA GLU A 2 3.15 7.43 10.78
C GLU A 2 2.52 8.68 11.41
N LYS A 3 2.63 9.84 10.73
CA LYS A 3 2.04 11.09 11.24
C LYS A 3 0.52 11.02 11.44
N LEU A 4 -0.18 10.29 10.57
CA LEU A 4 -1.62 10.07 10.71
C LEU A 4 -1.92 9.17 11.92
N CYS A 5 -1.10 8.15 12.16
CA CYS A 5 -1.20 7.29 13.33
C CYS A 5 -1.02 8.07 14.63
N ASP A 6 0.03 8.93 14.67
CA ASP A 6 0.30 9.79 15.84
C ASP A 6 -0.88 10.73 16.13
N ASN A 7 -1.42 11.36 15.09
CA ASN A 7 -2.54 12.29 15.23
C ASN A 7 -3.84 11.61 15.70
N LEU A 8 -4.10 10.38 15.25
CA LEU A 8 -5.33 9.65 15.56
C LEU A 8 -5.18 8.69 16.74
N SER A 9 -3.94 8.41 17.18
CA SER A 9 -3.64 7.36 18.16
C SER A 9 -4.18 5.98 17.71
N TRP A 10 -4.13 5.71 16.41
CA TRP A 10 -4.58 4.45 15.81
C TRP A 10 -3.42 3.48 15.60
N SER A 11 -3.72 2.19 15.61
CA SER A 11 -2.76 1.15 15.24
C SER A 11 -2.35 1.25 13.76
N TYR A 12 -1.18 0.72 13.43
CA TYR A 12 -0.64 0.76 12.07
C TYR A 12 -0.11 -0.60 11.63
N VAL A 13 -0.44 -0.99 10.39
CA VAL A 13 0.13 -2.16 9.74
C VAL A 13 0.48 -1.85 8.29
N ASN A 14 1.62 -2.37 7.82
CA ASN A 14 2.16 -2.13 6.48
C ASN A 14 2.48 -3.45 5.80
N ALA A 15 1.74 -3.78 4.73
CA ALA A 15 1.93 -4.99 3.93
C ALA A 15 3.35 -5.10 3.34
N GLY A 16 3.90 -3.97 2.88
CA GLY A 16 5.26 -3.94 2.34
C GLY A 16 6.34 -4.25 3.39
N GLN A 17 6.12 -3.90 4.66
CA GLN A 17 7.04 -4.27 5.75
C GLN A 17 6.96 -5.77 6.04
N ILE A 18 5.74 -6.34 6.03
CA ILE A 18 5.54 -7.78 6.22
C ILE A 18 6.21 -8.54 5.06
N PHE A 19 5.97 -8.14 3.81
CA PHE A 19 6.58 -8.76 2.63
C PHE A 19 8.11 -8.73 2.67
N ARG A 20 8.71 -7.58 3.03
CA ARG A 20 10.17 -7.47 3.24
C ARG A 20 10.66 -8.36 4.39
N GLY A 21 9.85 -8.55 5.42
CA GLY A 21 10.14 -9.49 6.51
C GLY A 21 10.19 -10.94 6.02
N LEU A 22 9.24 -11.34 5.18
CA LEU A 22 9.21 -12.67 4.55
C LEU A 22 10.40 -12.90 3.63
N ALA A 23 10.74 -11.93 2.77
CA ALA A 23 11.92 -12.00 1.90
C ALA A 23 13.21 -12.23 2.70
N ARG A 24 13.41 -11.47 3.78
CA ARG A 24 14.56 -11.66 4.69
C ARG A 24 14.58 -13.03 5.35
N ALA A 25 13.44 -13.53 5.79
CA ALA A 25 13.32 -14.86 6.39
C ALA A 25 13.65 -15.98 5.38
N ALA A 26 13.36 -15.75 4.10
CA ALA A 26 13.73 -16.64 2.99
C ALA A 26 15.18 -16.47 2.51
N ASN A 27 15.96 -15.52 3.09
CA ASN A 27 17.29 -15.14 2.62
C ASN A 27 17.34 -14.71 1.15
N MET A 28 16.29 -14.06 0.66
CA MET A 28 16.15 -13.54 -0.69
C MET A 28 16.17 -12.00 -0.68
N ASP A 29 16.68 -11.40 -1.76
CA ASP A 29 16.43 -9.98 -1.98
C ASP A 29 14.94 -9.75 -2.37
N LEU A 30 14.52 -8.50 -2.38
CA LEU A 30 13.11 -8.17 -2.58
C LEU A 30 12.61 -8.50 -4.00
N ASN A 31 13.48 -8.39 -5.02
CA ASN A 31 13.13 -8.70 -6.40
C ASN A 31 13.10 -10.22 -6.62
N GLU A 32 14.06 -10.95 -6.08
CA GLU A 32 14.09 -12.42 -6.08
C GLU A 32 12.85 -12.98 -5.40
N PHE A 33 12.49 -12.44 -4.23
CA PHE A 33 11.31 -12.86 -3.50
C PHE A 33 10.02 -12.51 -4.24
N GLY A 34 9.97 -11.35 -4.91
CA GLY A 34 8.85 -10.98 -5.78
C GLY A 34 8.67 -11.97 -6.95
N ALA A 35 9.76 -12.33 -7.63
CA ALA A 35 9.72 -13.33 -8.70
C ALA A 35 9.31 -14.73 -8.18
N HIS A 36 9.73 -15.11 -6.98
CA HIS A 36 9.29 -16.34 -6.32
C HIS A 36 7.78 -16.30 -6.04
N ALA A 37 7.26 -15.19 -5.54
CA ALA A 37 5.84 -15.01 -5.29
C ALA A 37 4.97 -15.04 -6.55
N GLU A 38 5.54 -14.77 -7.76
CA GLU A 38 4.81 -14.96 -9.02
C GLU A 38 4.45 -16.42 -9.31
N THR A 39 5.20 -17.36 -8.75
CA THR A 39 4.98 -18.80 -8.93
C THR A 39 4.31 -19.46 -7.72
N GLU A 40 4.35 -18.80 -6.57
CA GLU A 40 3.83 -19.30 -5.29
C GLU A 40 2.73 -18.36 -4.75
N SER A 41 1.49 -18.51 -5.24
CA SER A 41 0.36 -17.68 -4.85
C SER A 41 0.06 -17.70 -3.34
N THR A 42 0.48 -18.75 -2.63
CA THR A 42 0.31 -18.87 -1.17
C THR A 42 0.96 -17.73 -0.41
N ILE A 43 2.06 -17.15 -0.93
CA ILE A 43 2.76 -16.03 -0.29
C ILE A 43 1.86 -14.78 -0.24
N ASP A 44 1.24 -14.43 -1.36
CA ASP A 44 0.33 -13.27 -1.41
C ASP A 44 -0.96 -13.56 -0.62
N LEU A 45 -1.53 -14.75 -0.76
CA LEU A 45 -2.76 -15.12 -0.03
C LEU A 45 -2.57 -15.09 1.49
N GLU A 46 -1.47 -15.63 2.02
CA GLU A 46 -1.16 -15.58 3.45
C GLU A 46 -0.93 -14.15 3.95
N LEU A 47 -0.27 -13.31 3.14
CA LEU A 47 -0.10 -11.90 3.46
C LEU A 47 -1.45 -11.18 3.54
N ASP A 48 -2.32 -11.45 2.57
CA ASP A 48 -3.63 -10.83 2.46
C ASP A 48 -4.57 -11.27 3.59
N GLU A 49 -4.62 -12.55 3.90
CA GLU A 49 -5.36 -13.08 5.05
C GLU A 49 -4.88 -12.42 6.35
N LYS A 50 -3.57 -12.28 6.52
CA LYS A 50 -2.99 -11.62 7.68
C LYS A 50 -3.40 -10.15 7.75
N MET A 51 -3.35 -9.42 6.62
CA MET A 51 -3.78 -8.02 6.56
C MET A 51 -5.26 -7.89 6.95
N ILE A 52 -6.13 -8.70 6.35
CA ILE A 52 -7.56 -8.67 6.64
C ILE A 52 -7.86 -9.02 8.10
N SER A 53 -7.15 -9.97 8.68
CA SER A 53 -7.33 -10.33 10.10
C SER A 53 -7.11 -9.17 11.08
N TYR A 54 -6.33 -8.16 10.69
CA TYR A 54 -6.20 -6.94 11.50
C TYR A 54 -7.44 -6.05 11.38
N ALA A 55 -8.01 -5.92 10.18
CA ALA A 55 -9.20 -5.10 9.96
C ALA A 55 -10.46 -5.71 10.61
N GLU A 56 -10.58 -7.05 10.60
CA GLU A 56 -11.71 -7.78 11.18
C GLU A 56 -11.80 -7.69 12.71
N LYS A 57 -10.74 -7.28 13.39
CA LYS A 57 -10.77 -7.05 14.84
C LYS A 57 -11.69 -5.90 15.25
N GLY A 58 -12.00 -5.01 14.31
CA GLY A 58 -12.89 -3.87 14.54
C GLY A 58 -12.28 -2.70 15.31
N ASP A 59 -11.01 -2.80 15.70
CA ASP A 59 -10.28 -1.68 16.30
C ASP A 59 -9.88 -0.65 15.23
N PRO A 60 -9.85 0.65 15.56
CA PRO A 60 -9.35 1.66 14.64
C PRO A 60 -7.90 1.38 14.22
N ILE A 61 -7.67 1.24 12.91
CA ILE A 61 -6.38 0.87 12.35
C ILE A 61 -6.10 1.59 11.04
N ILE A 62 -4.85 1.96 10.80
CA ILE A 62 -4.35 2.43 9.52
C ILE A 62 -3.61 1.29 8.86
N MET A 63 -4.07 0.93 7.68
CA MET A 63 -3.48 -0.14 6.88
C MET A 63 -2.84 0.42 5.62
N GLU A 64 -1.60 0.07 5.37
CA GLU A 64 -0.85 0.49 4.18
C GLU A 64 -0.51 -0.71 3.31
N GLY A 65 -0.90 -0.65 2.03
CA GLY A 65 -0.62 -1.68 1.04
C GLY A 65 -1.38 -1.43 -0.25
N ARG A 66 -0.89 -1.94 -1.36
CA ARG A 66 -1.50 -1.69 -2.68
C ARG A 66 -2.85 -2.37 -2.87
N LEU A 67 -3.06 -3.53 -2.25
CA LEU A 67 -4.31 -4.29 -2.33
C LEU A 67 -5.29 -3.97 -1.22
N VAL A 68 -4.90 -3.27 -0.17
CA VAL A 68 -5.72 -3.08 1.03
C VAL A 68 -7.09 -2.46 0.72
N GLY A 69 -7.15 -1.50 -0.21
CA GLY A 69 -8.41 -0.91 -0.65
C GLY A 69 -9.35 -1.95 -1.27
N TRP A 70 -8.83 -2.77 -2.17
CA TRP A 70 -9.57 -3.84 -2.83
C TRP A 70 -10.02 -4.94 -1.86
N MET A 71 -9.12 -5.36 -0.97
CA MET A 71 -9.42 -6.39 0.02
C MET A 71 -10.52 -5.95 0.98
N THR A 72 -10.46 -4.72 1.46
CA THR A 72 -11.52 -4.17 2.33
C THR A 72 -12.86 -4.03 1.60
N LEU A 73 -12.84 -3.73 0.29
CA LEU A 73 -14.05 -3.71 -0.52
C LEU A 73 -14.63 -5.12 -0.69
N GLN A 74 -13.83 -6.10 -1.10
CA GLN A 74 -14.27 -7.48 -1.32
C GLN A 74 -14.80 -8.16 -0.05
N LYS A 75 -14.28 -7.77 1.11
CA LYS A 75 -14.71 -8.28 2.42
C LYS A 75 -15.80 -7.41 3.08
N GLU A 76 -16.33 -6.41 2.37
CA GLU A 76 -17.37 -5.50 2.87
C GLU A 76 -16.99 -4.81 4.20
N ILE A 77 -15.69 -4.61 4.42
CA ILE A 77 -15.19 -3.92 5.61
C ILE A 77 -15.38 -2.41 5.44
N ILE A 78 -15.99 -1.77 6.43
CA ILE A 78 -16.16 -0.31 6.45
C ILE A 78 -14.80 0.35 6.64
N ALA A 79 -14.36 1.10 5.63
CA ALA A 79 -13.07 1.77 5.62
C ALA A 79 -13.11 3.02 4.74
N LEU A 80 -12.34 4.04 5.09
CA LEU A 80 -12.00 5.13 4.18
C LEU A 80 -10.83 4.66 3.31
N ARG A 81 -11.08 4.45 2.01
CA ARG A 81 -10.09 4.00 1.04
C ARG A 81 -9.42 5.20 0.39
N VAL A 82 -8.11 5.32 0.62
CA VAL A 82 -7.31 6.44 0.14
C VAL A 82 -6.23 5.94 -0.80
N TRP A 83 -6.16 6.50 -2.01
CA TRP A 83 -5.05 6.29 -2.94
C TRP A 83 -4.12 7.49 -2.91
N LEU A 84 -2.83 7.22 -2.70
CA LEU A 84 -1.76 8.22 -2.78
C LEU A 84 -0.98 7.99 -4.07
N GLU A 85 -0.94 8.97 -4.94
CA GLU A 85 -0.23 8.89 -6.20
C GLU A 85 0.93 9.90 -6.30
N ALA A 86 1.88 9.60 -7.15
CA ALA A 86 2.91 10.49 -7.66
C ALA A 86 3.52 9.86 -8.90
N ASP A 87 4.12 10.67 -9.77
CA ASP A 87 4.87 10.17 -10.93
C ASP A 87 5.97 9.19 -10.50
N ILE A 88 6.25 8.21 -11.35
CA ILE A 88 7.23 7.16 -11.05
C ILE A 88 8.62 7.75 -10.78
N SER A 89 9.00 8.82 -11.47
CA SER A 89 10.30 9.48 -11.27
C SER A 89 10.39 10.11 -9.88
N VAL A 90 9.32 10.72 -9.40
CA VAL A 90 9.22 11.30 -8.05
C VAL A 90 9.30 10.22 -7.00
N ARG A 91 8.57 9.11 -7.20
CA ARG A 91 8.60 7.96 -6.28
C ARG A 91 9.98 7.30 -6.23
N ALA A 92 10.64 7.13 -7.40
CA ALA A 92 11.99 6.59 -7.48
C ALA A 92 13.03 7.48 -6.79
N ASN A 93 12.94 8.81 -6.95
CA ASN A 93 13.80 9.76 -6.26
C ASN A 93 13.62 9.68 -4.73
N ARG A 94 12.38 9.60 -4.25
CA ARG A 94 12.08 9.43 -2.82
C ARG A 94 12.68 8.12 -2.28
N LEU A 95 12.59 7.03 -3.06
CA LEU A 95 13.17 5.74 -2.72
C LEU A 95 14.69 5.79 -2.68
N ALA A 96 15.32 6.37 -3.71
CA ALA A 96 16.77 6.51 -3.81
C ALA A 96 17.36 7.28 -2.61
N LEU A 97 16.70 8.36 -2.20
CA LEU A 97 17.11 9.14 -1.02
C LEU A 97 16.99 8.34 0.29
N ARG A 98 15.95 7.50 0.41
CA ARG A 98 15.71 6.70 1.62
C ARG A 98 16.64 5.51 1.73
N GLU A 99 16.98 4.86 0.61
CA GLU A 99 17.71 3.59 0.56
C GLU A 99 19.16 3.77 0.06
N ALA A 100 19.56 5.00 -0.30
CA ALA A 100 20.85 5.32 -0.90
C ALA A 100 21.18 4.43 -2.13
N ASP A 101 20.17 4.14 -2.97
CA ASP A 101 20.26 3.26 -4.12
C ASP A 101 20.11 4.02 -5.43
N SER A 102 21.20 4.07 -6.22
CA SER A 102 21.21 4.74 -7.53
C SER A 102 20.34 4.04 -8.60
N ASN A 103 20.01 2.76 -8.41
CA ASN A 103 19.22 1.97 -9.34
C ASN A 103 17.74 1.85 -8.91
N ALA A 104 17.28 2.75 -8.03
CA ALA A 104 15.94 2.71 -7.45
C ALA A 104 14.81 2.69 -8.51
N LEU A 105 14.98 3.43 -9.61
CA LEU A 105 13.97 3.49 -10.68
C LEU A 105 13.78 2.14 -11.37
N ASP A 106 14.86 1.47 -11.78
CA ASP A 106 14.77 0.20 -12.50
C ASP A 106 14.25 -0.91 -11.57
N LYS A 107 14.73 -0.95 -10.34
CA LYS A 107 14.22 -1.88 -9.33
C LYS A 107 12.75 -1.66 -9.01
N MET A 108 12.31 -0.40 -8.98
CA MET A 108 10.91 -0.06 -8.77
C MET A 108 10.04 -0.54 -9.92
N LYS A 109 10.46 -0.33 -11.18
CA LYS A 109 9.71 -0.79 -12.36
C LYS A 109 9.54 -2.31 -12.35
N VAL A 110 10.63 -3.05 -12.16
CA VAL A 110 10.59 -4.53 -12.10
C VAL A 110 9.62 -5.00 -11.01
N ARG A 111 9.68 -4.39 -9.83
CA ARG A 111 8.78 -4.74 -8.73
C ARG A 111 7.33 -4.41 -9.04
N GLU A 112 7.04 -3.25 -9.63
CA GLU A 112 5.67 -2.86 -9.99
C GLU A 112 5.07 -3.75 -11.08
N GLU A 113 5.87 -4.13 -12.08
CA GLU A 113 5.44 -5.08 -13.10
C GLU A 113 5.09 -6.45 -12.51
N SER A 114 5.93 -6.97 -11.62
CA SER A 114 5.69 -8.21 -10.89
C SER A 114 4.42 -8.14 -10.03
N GLU A 115 4.23 -7.05 -9.27
CA GLU A 115 3.04 -6.85 -8.43
C GLU A 115 1.77 -6.75 -9.29
N ILE A 116 1.76 -5.98 -10.38
CA ILE A 116 0.61 -5.86 -11.28
C ILE A 116 0.22 -7.21 -11.87
N LYS A 117 1.23 -8.01 -12.29
CA LYS A 117 0.99 -9.35 -12.82
C LYS A 117 0.33 -10.25 -11.76
N ARG A 118 0.91 -10.35 -10.56
CA ARG A 118 0.37 -11.19 -9.48
C ARG A 118 -1.05 -10.80 -9.09
N TYR A 119 -1.32 -9.50 -8.96
CA TYR A 119 -2.65 -9.03 -8.55
C TYR A 119 -3.71 -9.29 -9.60
N ARG A 120 -3.34 -9.24 -10.89
CA ARG A 120 -4.24 -9.66 -11.96
C ARG A 120 -4.45 -11.16 -11.98
N ASP A 121 -3.37 -11.94 -11.89
CA ASP A 121 -3.41 -13.40 -12.03
C ASP A 121 -4.08 -14.09 -10.81
N PHE A 122 -3.87 -13.57 -9.61
CA PHE A 122 -4.34 -14.21 -8.37
C PHE A 122 -5.63 -13.61 -7.81
N HIS A 123 -5.91 -12.34 -8.10
CA HIS A 123 -7.04 -11.62 -7.50
C HIS A 123 -8.02 -11.03 -8.51
N ASP A 124 -7.72 -11.10 -9.83
CA ASP A 124 -8.47 -10.43 -10.91
C ASP A 124 -8.63 -8.91 -10.67
N ILE A 125 -7.57 -8.27 -10.15
CA ILE A 125 -7.55 -6.85 -9.80
C ILE A 125 -6.68 -6.07 -10.78
N ASP A 126 -7.23 -5.00 -11.37
CA ASP A 126 -6.44 -3.97 -12.06
C ASP A 126 -6.16 -2.79 -11.10
N LEU A 127 -4.93 -2.64 -10.67
CA LEU A 127 -4.51 -1.54 -9.78
C LEU A 127 -4.72 -0.14 -10.37
N ARG A 128 -4.96 -0.02 -11.67
CA ARG A 128 -5.24 1.27 -12.34
C ARG A 128 -6.69 1.70 -12.19
N ASP A 129 -7.57 0.81 -11.78
CA ASP A 129 -8.94 1.16 -11.44
C ASP A 129 -9.00 1.81 -10.06
N LEU A 130 -9.10 3.13 -10.07
CA LEU A 130 -9.19 3.94 -8.86
C LEU A 130 -10.62 4.21 -8.41
N SER A 131 -11.63 3.65 -9.07
CA SER A 131 -13.05 3.90 -8.79
C SER A 131 -13.49 3.44 -7.40
N ILE A 132 -12.73 2.53 -6.78
CA ILE A 132 -13.00 2.01 -5.43
C ILE A 132 -12.56 2.93 -4.30
N TYR A 133 -11.75 3.97 -4.60
CA TYR A 133 -11.17 4.83 -3.60
C TYR A 133 -12.07 6.05 -3.32
N ASP A 134 -12.30 6.33 -2.05
CA ASP A 134 -13.08 7.47 -1.58
C ASP A 134 -12.31 8.79 -1.72
N LEU A 135 -10.98 8.71 -1.79
CA LEU A 135 -10.09 9.85 -1.89
C LEU A 135 -8.81 9.46 -2.66
N VAL A 136 -8.51 10.21 -3.72
CA VAL A 136 -7.27 10.11 -4.48
C VAL A 136 -6.47 11.39 -4.27
N ILE A 137 -5.22 11.28 -3.78
CA ILE A 137 -4.37 12.42 -3.45
C ILE A 137 -3.06 12.32 -4.23
N ASP A 138 -2.80 13.32 -5.07
CA ASP A 138 -1.50 13.54 -5.64
C ASP A 138 -0.53 14.05 -4.57
N THR A 139 0.51 13.26 -4.28
CA THR A 139 1.52 13.59 -3.27
C THR A 139 2.71 14.36 -3.84
N GLU A 140 2.71 14.66 -5.13
CA GLU A 140 3.75 15.45 -5.79
C GLU A 140 3.67 16.90 -5.37
N PHE A 141 2.43 17.42 -5.32
CA PHE A 141 2.11 18.83 -5.04
C PHE A 141 1.52 19.05 -3.65
N ASN A 142 1.44 18.02 -2.83
CA ASN A 142 0.94 18.12 -1.46
C ASN A 142 2.02 17.71 -0.46
N SER A 143 2.26 18.54 0.53
CA SER A 143 3.11 18.19 1.68
C SER A 143 2.49 17.07 2.52
N VAL A 144 3.29 16.45 3.38
CA VAL A 144 2.79 15.42 4.30
C VAL A 144 1.66 15.94 5.18
N ASP A 145 1.74 17.20 5.62
CA ASP A 145 0.73 17.84 6.46
C ASP A 145 -0.59 18.08 5.74
N GLU A 146 -0.52 18.51 4.48
CA GLU A 146 -1.70 18.67 3.64
C GLU A 146 -2.38 17.33 3.35
N VAL A 147 -1.61 16.29 3.05
CA VAL A 147 -2.14 14.93 2.86
C VAL A 147 -2.85 14.44 4.12
N VAL A 148 -2.20 14.57 5.28
CA VAL A 148 -2.79 14.17 6.56
C VAL A 148 -4.08 14.95 6.84
N SER A 149 -4.07 16.27 6.65
CA SER A 149 -5.25 17.12 6.86
C SER A 149 -6.41 16.72 5.95
N LYS A 150 -6.16 16.45 4.66
CA LYS A 150 -7.19 15.97 3.71
C LYS A 150 -7.83 14.67 4.17
N ILE A 151 -7.03 13.72 4.65
CA ILE A 151 -7.53 12.43 5.14
C ILE A 151 -8.36 12.63 6.41
N GLN A 152 -7.88 13.43 7.37
CA GLN A 152 -8.58 13.69 8.62
C GLN A 152 -9.93 14.40 8.40
N ASN A 153 -9.97 15.40 7.52
CA ASN A 153 -11.21 16.10 7.15
C ASN A 153 -12.22 15.13 6.51
N ARG A 154 -11.75 14.23 5.65
CA ARG A 154 -12.63 13.22 5.04
C ARG A 154 -13.15 12.21 6.07
N LEU A 155 -12.33 11.80 7.04
CA LEU A 155 -12.73 10.94 8.16
C LEU A 155 -13.77 11.61 9.05
N ALA A 156 -13.63 12.92 9.32
CA ALA A 156 -14.57 13.70 10.10
C ALA A 156 -15.90 13.96 9.37
N GLY A 157 -16.06 13.54 8.11
CA GLY A 157 -17.24 13.80 7.29
C GLY A 157 -17.30 15.23 6.73
N GLU A 158 -16.24 16.00 6.84
CA GLU A 158 -16.14 17.33 6.24
C GLU A 158 -15.96 17.19 4.73
N ASN A 159 -17.07 17.23 4.00
CA ASN A 159 -17.05 17.36 2.57
C ASN A 159 -16.67 18.81 2.25
N ASN A 160 -15.43 19.07 1.92
CA ASN A 160 -15.08 20.31 1.24
C ASN A 160 -15.72 20.30 -0.14
N CYS A 161 -16.79 21.09 -0.31
CA CYS A 161 -17.32 21.50 -1.61
C CYS A 161 -16.28 22.28 -2.40
#